data_64572b9b39fc598c80e2c0d6df7f5802
#
_entry.id   64572b9b39fc598c80e2c0d6df7f5802
#
_cell.length_a   1.000
_cell.length_b   1.000
_cell.length_c   1.000
_cell.angle_alpha   90.00
_cell.angle_beta   90.00
_cell.angle_gamma   90.00
#
_symmetry.space_group_name_H-M   'P 1'
#
loop_
_entity.id
_entity.type
_entity.pdbx_description
1 polymer ?
#
loop_
_entity_poly.entity_id
_entity_poly.type
_entity_poly.pdbx_seq_one_letter_code
_entity_poly.pdbx_strand_id
1 'polypeptide(L)'
;VLAAHRPDLDQAPVIQRYGQMVRFLPPHTPVPARSVTPAWLLLTRYQPGTRPQATPVTPEQALQGILTAEAVLRDLTQAKLEALAHWVSIIPAYTLAYPDIDSGLALVQATLMPSHRSLNLPA
;
A
#
# COMPACT_ATOMS: atom_id res chain seq x y z
N VAL A 1 -3.83 -10.44 15.66
CA VAL A 1 -3.87 -10.58 14.20
C VAL A 1 -2.49 -10.30 13.61
N LEU A 2 -1.86 -9.14 13.90
CA LEU A 2 -0.56 -8.79 13.34
C LEU A 2 0.56 -9.75 13.77
N ALA A 3 0.54 -10.24 15.00
CA ALA A 3 1.54 -11.18 15.52
C ALA A 3 1.57 -12.52 14.78
N ALA A 4 0.46 -12.96 14.18
CA ALA A 4 0.42 -14.16 13.36
C ALA A 4 1.23 -14.03 12.05
N HIS A 5 1.29 -12.81 11.49
CA HIS A 5 2.05 -12.51 10.27
C HIS A 5 3.49 -12.06 10.55
N ARG A 6 3.74 -11.57 11.74
CA ARG A 6 5.05 -11.06 12.19
C ARG A 6 5.34 -11.54 13.60
N PRO A 7 5.80 -12.80 13.77
CA PRO A 7 6.12 -13.37 15.09
C PRO A 7 7.29 -12.65 15.79
N ASP A 8 8.10 -11.93 15.05
CA ASP A 8 9.19 -11.08 15.55
C ASP A 8 8.73 -9.74 16.14
N LEU A 9 7.43 -9.43 16.06
CA LEU A 9 6.85 -8.17 16.53
C LEU A 9 7.16 -7.91 18.01
N ASP A 10 7.03 -8.93 18.85
CA ASP A 10 7.23 -8.78 20.29
C ASP A 10 8.71 -8.60 20.68
N GLN A 11 9.62 -9.00 19.82
CA GLN A 11 11.07 -8.84 20.01
C GLN A 11 11.59 -7.50 19.47
N ALA A 12 10.80 -6.79 18.65
CA ALA A 12 11.18 -5.50 18.12
C ALA A 12 11.24 -4.45 19.24
N PRO A 13 12.27 -3.59 19.26
CA PRO A 13 12.40 -2.56 20.27
C PRO A 13 11.22 -1.61 20.23
N VAL A 14 10.72 -1.26 21.43
CA VAL A 14 9.67 -0.26 21.58
C VAL A 14 10.33 1.10 21.73
N ILE A 15 9.94 2.05 20.91
CA ILE A 15 10.42 3.43 20.99
C ILE A 15 9.24 4.40 21.08
N GLN A 16 9.45 5.54 21.72
CA GLN A 16 8.47 6.59 21.80
C GLN A 16 8.64 7.51 20.58
N ARG A 17 7.55 7.72 19.82
CA ARG A 17 7.53 8.64 18.70
C ARG A 17 6.18 9.36 18.62
N TYR A 18 6.21 10.68 18.57
CA TYR A 18 5.01 11.52 18.53
C TYR A 18 4.00 11.22 19.65
N GLY A 19 4.50 10.97 20.87
CA GLY A 19 3.66 10.64 22.04
C GLY A 19 3.08 9.23 22.05
N GLN A 20 3.42 8.40 21.08
CA GLN A 20 2.98 7.01 20.98
C GLN A 20 4.15 6.04 21.11
N MET A 21 3.86 4.87 21.69
CA MET A 21 4.81 3.75 21.72
C MET A 21 4.69 2.97 20.42
N VAL A 22 5.77 2.90 19.66
CA VAL A 22 5.80 2.24 18.34
C VAL A 22 6.93 1.22 18.27
N ARG A 23 6.75 0.22 17.42
CA ARG A 23 7.77 -0.77 17.09
C ARG A 23 8.10 -0.68 15.59
N PHE A 24 9.37 -0.66 15.27
CA PHE A 24 9.84 -0.76 13.89
C PHE A 24 10.29 -2.18 13.61
N LEU A 25 9.70 -2.81 12.62
CA LEU A 25 10.06 -4.15 12.19
C LEU A 25 11.05 -4.05 11.03
N PRO A 26 12.22 -4.67 11.14
CA PRO A 26 13.14 -4.74 10.00
C PRO A 26 12.52 -5.60 8.88
N PRO A 27 12.88 -5.36 7.62
CA PRO A 27 12.49 -6.24 6.53
C PRO A 27 13.11 -7.63 6.70
N HIS A 28 12.37 -8.68 6.34
CA HIS A 28 12.89 -10.06 6.38
C HIS A 28 13.95 -10.31 5.31
N THR A 29 13.87 -9.60 4.21
CA THR A 29 14.85 -9.67 3.12
C THR A 29 15.60 -8.36 3.00
N PRO A 30 16.89 -8.39 2.67
CA PRO A 30 17.66 -7.17 2.42
C PRO A 30 16.98 -6.33 1.34
N VAL A 31 16.87 -5.03 1.58
CA VAL A 31 16.37 -4.09 0.58
C VAL A 31 17.39 -4.01 -0.56
N PRO A 32 17.00 -4.24 -1.82
CA PRO A 32 17.91 -4.09 -2.94
C PRO A 32 18.43 -2.65 -3.05
N ALA A 33 19.71 -2.50 -3.34
CA ALA A 33 20.37 -1.19 -3.47
C ALA A 33 19.98 -0.43 -4.77
N ARG A 34 18.91 -0.82 -5.42
CA ARG A 34 18.41 -0.21 -6.67
C ARG A 34 17.07 0.47 -6.46
N SER A 35 16.85 1.56 -7.19
CA SER A 35 15.52 2.16 -7.29
C SER A 35 14.55 1.21 -7.99
N VAL A 36 13.31 1.20 -7.51
CA VAL A 36 12.19 0.49 -8.15
C VAL A 36 11.10 1.49 -8.50
N THR A 37 10.45 1.26 -9.63
CA THR A 37 9.32 2.08 -10.06
C THR A 37 8.05 1.53 -9.41
N PRO A 38 7.26 2.34 -8.68
CA PRO A 38 5.97 1.91 -8.17
C PRO A 38 5.04 1.51 -9.32
N ALA A 39 4.34 0.38 -9.16
CA ALA A 39 3.44 -0.14 -10.20
C ALA A 39 1.96 0.20 -9.90
N TRP A 40 1.60 0.38 -8.62
CA TRP A 40 0.24 0.66 -8.17
C TRP A 40 0.23 1.57 -6.97
N LEU A 41 -0.86 2.29 -6.81
CA LEU A 41 -1.20 3.01 -5.58
C LEU A 41 -2.40 2.33 -4.92
N LEU A 42 -2.25 1.96 -3.66
CA LEU A 42 -3.29 1.31 -2.88
C LEU A 42 -3.67 2.17 -1.69
N LEU A 43 -4.90 2.68 -1.69
CA LEU A 43 -5.50 3.40 -0.57
C LEU A 43 -6.24 2.38 0.31
N THR A 44 -5.58 1.88 1.34
CA THR A 44 -6.09 0.78 2.17
C THR A 44 -7.02 1.28 3.27
N ARG A 45 -8.14 0.58 3.46
CA ARG A 45 -9.11 0.83 4.52
C ARG A 45 -9.45 -0.47 5.24
N TYR A 46 -8.99 -0.60 6.47
CA TYR A 46 -9.44 -1.66 7.37
C TYR A 46 -10.86 -1.32 7.85
N GLN A 47 -11.80 -2.22 7.62
CA GLN A 47 -13.21 -2.01 7.95
C GLN A 47 -13.85 -3.34 8.35
N PRO A 48 -13.94 -3.65 9.67
CA PRO A 48 -14.57 -4.86 10.16
C PRO A 48 -15.98 -5.05 9.61
N GLY A 49 -16.34 -6.29 9.27
CA GLY A 49 -17.67 -6.63 8.79
C GLY A 49 -17.97 -6.28 7.33
N THR A 50 -17.04 -5.63 6.62
CA THR A 50 -17.21 -5.35 5.19
C THR A 50 -16.84 -6.57 4.34
N ARG A 51 -17.26 -6.57 3.08
CA ARG A 51 -16.75 -7.52 2.09
C ARG A 51 -15.42 -7.00 1.54
N PRO A 52 -14.41 -7.87 1.32
CA PRO A 52 -13.19 -7.48 0.65
C PRO A 52 -13.50 -6.91 -0.74
N GLN A 53 -13.05 -5.70 -1.02
CA GLN A 53 -13.33 -5.03 -2.28
C GLN A 53 -12.17 -4.14 -2.70
N ALA A 54 -11.76 -4.26 -3.98
CA ALA A 54 -10.87 -3.35 -4.65
C ALA A 54 -11.67 -2.51 -5.65
N THR A 55 -11.60 -1.20 -5.53
CA THR A 55 -12.32 -0.27 -6.40
C THR A 55 -11.30 0.66 -7.07
N PRO A 56 -11.25 0.71 -8.42
CA PRO A 56 -10.43 1.70 -9.11
C PRO A 56 -10.83 3.11 -8.70
N VAL A 57 -9.86 4.00 -8.57
CA VAL A 57 -10.08 5.41 -8.27
C VAL A 57 -9.47 6.30 -9.36
N THR A 58 -10.04 7.49 -9.53
CA THR A 58 -9.50 8.47 -10.47
C THR A 58 -8.20 9.08 -9.96
N PRO A 59 -7.37 9.71 -10.81
CA PRO A 59 -6.19 10.43 -10.38
C PRO A 59 -6.46 11.49 -9.31
N GLU A 60 -7.58 12.20 -9.40
CA GLU A 60 -7.98 13.22 -8.42
C GLU A 60 -8.29 12.59 -7.06
N GLN A 61 -9.02 11.48 -7.05
CA GLN A 61 -9.31 10.72 -5.83
C GLN A 61 -8.04 10.13 -5.23
N ALA A 62 -7.12 9.66 -6.06
CA ALA A 62 -5.81 9.14 -5.63
C ALA A 62 -4.98 10.24 -4.97
N LEU A 63 -4.90 11.42 -5.59
CA LEU A 63 -4.21 12.57 -5.03
C LEU A 63 -4.82 13.01 -3.70
N GLN A 64 -6.14 13.14 -3.65
CA GLN A 64 -6.84 13.47 -2.41
C GLN A 64 -6.58 12.44 -1.32
N GLY A 65 -6.59 11.15 -1.65
CA GLY A 65 -6.30 10.06 -0.72
C GLY A 65 -4.90 10.16 -0.11
N ILE A 66 -3.88 10.46 -0.92
CA ILE A 66 -2.50 10.65 -0.46
C ILE A 66 -2.41 11.85 0.49
N LEU A 67 -3.03 12.97 0.12
CA LEU A 67 -3.01 14.19 0.94
C LEU A 67 -3.76 13.99 2.26
N THR A 68 -4.90 13.30 2.24
CA THR A 68 -5.69 13.01 3.44
C THR A 68 -5.00 12.01 4.38
N ALA A 69 -4.22 11.08 3.84
CA ALA A 69 -3.47 10.11 4.64
C ALA A 69 -2.25 10.72 5.36
N GLU A 70 -2.08 12.04 5.26
CA GLU A 70 -0.90 12.74 5.81
C GLU A 70 0.44 12.14 5.34
N ALA A 71 0.41 11.36 4.25
CA ALA A 71 1.61 10.92 3.55
C ALA A 71 2.32 12.11 2.92
N VAL A 72 2.24 13.26 3.59
CA VAL A 72 2.61 14.55 3.05
C VAL A 72 4.11 14.71 3.13
N LEU A 73 4.65 15.04 2.00
CA LEU A 73 5.97 15.59 1.87
C LEU A 73 6.09 16.82 2.79
N ARG A 74 7.03 16.80 3.72
CA ARG A 74 7.42 18.03 4.42
C ARG A 74 7.74 19.08 3.35
N ASP A 75 7.30 20.29 3.58
CA ASP A 75 7.50 21.42 2.65
C ASP A 75 6.92 21.12 1.26
N LEU A 76 5.60 20.95 1.19
CA LEU A 76 4.89 20.77 -0.07
C LEU A 76 5.00 22.04 -0.90
N THR A 77 5.85 22.01 -1.93
CA THR A 77 5.98 23.08 -2.92
C THR A 77 5.05 22.83 -4.11
N GLN A 78 4.80 23.87 -4.91
CA GLN A 78 4.05 23.72 -6.16
C GLN A 78 4.68 22.65 -7.06
N ALA A 79 6.00 22.67 -7.24
CA ALA A 79 6.70 21.69 -8.07
C ALA A 79 6.52 20.25 -7.58
N LYS A 80 6.55 20.03 -6.25
CA LYS A 80 6.29 18.70 -5.67
C LYS A 80 4.84 18.26 -5.87
N LEU A 81 3.89 19.20 -5.75
CA LEU A 81 2.48 18.91 -6.00
C LEU A 81 2.22 18.56 -7.46
N GLU A 82 2.80 19.29 -8.39
CA GLU A 82 2.72 19.02 -9.84
C GLU A 82 3.33 17.64 -10.17
N ALA A 83 4.50 17.33 -9.62
CA ALA A 83 5.13 16.02 -9.80
C ALA A 83 4.25 14.88 -9.23
N LEU A 84 3.64 15.07 -8.07
CA LEU A 84 2.72 14.12 -7.48
C LEU A 84 1.46 13.94 -8.32
N ALA A 85 0.85 15.02 -8.79
CA ALA A 85 -0.31 15.00 -9.66
C ALA A 85 -0.01 14.27 -10.99
N HIS A 86 1.14 14.54 -11.57
CA HIS A 86 1.60 13.82 -12.77
C HIS A 86 1.77 12.32 -12.48
N TRP A 87 2.43 11.96 -11.38
CA TRP A 87 2.64 10.56 -11.01
C TRP A 87 1.32 9.79 -10.82
N VAL A 88 0.34 10.34 -10.08
CA VAL A 88 -0.95 9.68 -9.90
C VAL A 88 -1.78 9.60 -11.19
N SER A 89 -1.49 10.42 -12.19
CA SER A 89 -2.17 10.36 -13.48
C SER A 89 -1.73 9.19 -14.37
N ILE A 90 -0.56 8.62 -14.09
CA ILE A 90 0.03 7.54 -14.90
C ILE A 90 0.06 6.19 -14.19
N ILE A 91 -0.20 6.14 -12.87
CA ILE A 91 -0.17 4.91 -12.09
C ILE A 91 -1.59 4.42 -11.81
N PRO A 92 -1.90 3.12 -11.99
CA PRO A 92 -3.18 2.58 -11.55
C PRO A 92 -3.36 2.72 -10.04
N ALA A 93 -4.53 3.19 -9.62
CA ALA A 93 -4.84 3.40 -8.22
C ALA A 93 -6.16 2.71 -7.82
N TYR A 94 -6.18 2.15 -6.61
CA TYR A 94 -7.34 1.44 -6.07
C TYR A 94 -7.55 1.80 -4.60
N THR A 95 -8.81 1.85 -4.18
CA THR A 95 -9.17 1.75 -2.77
C THR A 95 -9.39 0.28 -2.44
N LEU A 96 -8.76 -0.19 -1.35
CA LEU A 96 -8.95 -1.55 -0.84
C LEU A 96 -9.70 -1.49 0.49
N ALA A 97 -10.94 -1.99 0.53
CA ALA A 97 -11.67 -2.22 1.77
C ALA A 97 -11.53 -3.70 2.15
N TYR A 98 -11.19 -3.99 3.40
CA TYR A 98 -11.01 -5.36 3.88
C TYR A 98 -11.31 -5.50 5.37
N PRO A 99 -11.92 -6.63 5.80
CA PRO A 99 -12.31 -6.87 7.19
C PRO A 99 -11.18 -7.43 8.05
N ASP A 100 -10.18 -8.06 7.44
CA ASP A 100 -9.03 -8.70 8.09
C ASP A 100 -7.83 -8.75 7.14
N ILE A 101 -6.65 -9.03 7.68
CA ILE A 101 -5.39 -9.00 6.92
C ILE A 101 -5.38 -10.09 5.84
N ASP A 102 -5.86 -11.29 6.13
CA ASP A 102 -5.84 -12.41 5.17
C ASP A 102 -6.69 -12.11 3.95
N SER A 103 -7.91 -11.60 4.17
CA SER A 103 -8.79 -11.12 3.10
C SER A 103 -8.17 -9.98 2.30
N GLY A 104 -7.49 -9.06 2.97
CA GLY A 104 -6.78 -7.94 2.33
C GLY A 104 -5.65 -8.43 1.42
N LEU A 105 -4.83 -9.36 1.89
CA LEU A 105 -3.74 -9.95 1.10
C LEU A 105 -4.27 -10.73 -0.11
N ALA A 106 -5.31 -11.55 0.10
CA ALA A 106 -5.95 -12.30 -0.99
C ALA A 106 -6.51 -11.35 -2.07
N LEU A 107 -7.11 -10.23 -1.65
CA LEU A 107 -7.63 -9.21 -2.55
C LEU A 107 -6.52 -8.55 -3.38
N VAL A 108 -5.39 -8.19 -2.76
CA VAL A 108 -4.23 -7.64 -3.45
C VAL A 108 -3.70 -8.62 -4.49
N GLN A 109 -3.54 -9.88 -4.13
CA GLN A 109 -3.08 -10.93 -5.05
C GLN A 109 -4.04 -11.10 -6.24
N ALA A 110 -5.35 -11.15 -5.99
CA ALA A 110 -6.34 -11.34 -7.04
C ALA A 110 -6.44 -10.13 -7.98
N THR A 111 -6.25 -8.91 -7.47
CA THR A 111 -6.44 -7.66 -8.23
C THR A 111 -5.18 -7.27 -9.01
N LEU A 112 -4.01 -7.39 -8.38
CA LEU A 112 -2.78 -6.80 -8.88
C LEU A 112 -1.77 -7.82 -9.38
N MET A 113 -1.91 -9.06 -8.96
CA MET A 113 -1.07 -10.18 -9.38
C MET A 113 -1.96 -11.24 -10.04
N PRO A 114 -2.65 -10.91 -11.15
CA PRO A 114 -3.39 -11.93 -11.86
C PRO A 114 -2.43 -13.05 -12.20
N SER A 115 -2.75 -14.25 -11.76
CA SER A 115 -1.98 -15.45 -12.09
C SER A 115 -1.65 -15.37 -13.57
N HIS A 116 -0.37 -15.51 -13.93
CA HIS A 116 0.03 -15.83 -15.29
C HIS A 116 -0.66 -17.15 -15.68
N ARG A 117 -1.95 -17.08 -16.02
CA ARG A 117 -2.56 -18.13 -16.80
C ARG A 117 -1.75 -18.14 -18.09
N SER A 118 -0.93 -19.17 -18.18
CA SER A 118 -0.20 -19.56 -19.36
C SER A 118 -0.96 -19.12 -20.60
N LEU A 119 -0.37 -18.18 -21.34
CA LEU A 119 -0.64 -18.08 -22.75
C LEU A 119 -0.11 -19.38 -23.37
N ASN A 120 -0.84 -20.49 -23.19
CA ASN A 120 -0.80 -21.59 -24.12
C ASN A 120 -1.41 -21.06 -25.41
N LEU A 121 -0.59 -20.39 -26.19
CA LEU A 121 -0.82 -20.27 -27.62
C LEU A 121 -0.70 -21.71 -28.16
N PRO A 122 -1.75 -22.24 -28.77
CA PRO A 122 -1.61 -23.48 -29.55
C PRO A 122 -0.60 -23.20 -30.66
N ALA A 123 0.31 -24.09 -30.76
CA ALA A 123 1.30 -24.12 -31.85
C ALA A 123 0.63 -24.16 -33.21
#